data_a034c8fbad174ff09d3a78c45bbe7bd4
#
_entry.id   a034c8fbad174ff09d3a78c45bbe7bd4
#
_cell.length_a   1.000
_cell.length_b   1.000
_cell.length_c   1.000
_cell.angle_alpha   90.00
_cell.angle_beta   90.00
_cell.angle_gamma   90.00
#
_symmetry.space_group_name_H-M   'P 1'
#
loop_
_entity.id
_entity.type
_entity.pdbx_description
1 polymer ?
#
loop_
_entity_poly.entity_id
_entity_poly.type
_entity_poly.pdbx_seq_one_letter_code
_entity_poly.pdbx_strand_id
1 'polypeptide(L)'
;MSQTKQPTNSGALSTLVVVFFFWGFIASSNSVFIPFCKHKFNLDQFQSQLVDFAFYLAYYVGALGLFAYGAFGGKDLVGKWGYKKSIVYGLLFSAIGAAAMIIAVNANTFTGMLVGLFIVALGFSLQQTAAQPFAIALGDPSTGASRVNLAGGINSFGTSIGPIVVALALFGSAAAITDDQIAALSLSKVVILYTAVGILFLAAAAMFHFSKKVPPGISEEKIEPANKALYLLLIMTGVLIIMFVPIFSSYKIDPTTLSDAGRHDLETTRLKWLFGALATVVVGLLYANFKAQKNENGWGAMKYPQLVLGMLALFVYVGAEVSIGSNLGELLKQADFGSIPSSKIAPYISMYWGSMMIGRWAGAISAFEFKSNTKKNANCHCSFSSLWNCNCCK
;
A
#
# COMPACT_ATOMS: atom_id res chain seq x y z
N MET A 1 -24.22 10.39 30.68
CA MET A 1 -23.61 11.62 30.16
C MET A 1 -23.53 11.48 28.66
N SER A 2 -24.31 12.28 27.90
CA SER A 2 -24.21 12.33 26.44
C SER A 2 -22.85 12.96 26.07
N GLN A 3 -21.89 12.14 25.63
CA GLN A 3 -20.65 12.65 25.05
C GLN A 3 -21.05 13.46 23.82
N THR A 4 -20.80 14.76 23.85
CA THR A 4 -20.93 15.62 22.67
C THR A 4 -20.01 15.07 21.58
N LYS A 5 -20.59 14.54 20.52
CA LYS A 5 -19.84 14.02 19.36
C LYS A 5 -18.95 15.13 18.81
N GLN A 6 -17.65 14.85 18.76
CA GLN A 6 -16.70 15.79 18.18
C GLN A 6 -16.89 15.83 16.65
N PRO A 7 -17.19 16.99 16.05
CA PRO A 7 -17.38 17.08 14.60
C PRO A 7 -16.09 16.74 13.84
N THR A 8 -16.23 16.11 12.70
CA THR A 8 -15.09 15.79 11.81
C THR A 8 -14.46 17.10 11.29
N ASN A 9 -13.14 17.23 11.44
CA ASN A 9 -12.37 18.33 10.83
C ASN A 9 -12.22 18.09 9.32
N SER A 10 -13.26 18.42 8.57
CA SER A 10 -13.31 18.21 7.11
C SER A 10 -12.21 18.94 6.37
N GLY A 11 -11.76 20.10 6.87
CA GLY A 11 -10.68 20.86 6.23
C GLY A 11 -9.31 20.19 6.35
N ALA A 12 -9.03 19.55 7.49
CA ALA A 12 -7.82 18.76 7.67
C ALA A 12 -7.92 17.44 6.90
N LEU A 13 -9.08 16.79 6.93
CA LEU A 13 -9.32 15.53 6.23
C LEU A 13 -9.16 15.68 4.71
N SER A 14 -9.73 16.74 4.10
CA SER A 14 -9.57 17.00 2.66
C SER A 14 -8.11 17.26 2.26
N THR A 15 -7.32 17.88 3.14
CA THR A 15 -5.88 18.01 2.91
C THR A 15 -5.17 16.66 3.02
N LEU A 16 -5.56 15.84 4.01
CA LEU A 16 -4.93 14.54 4.27
C LEU A 16 -5.15 13.53 3.14
N VAL A 17 -6.34 13.49 2.54
CA VAL A 17 -6.66 12.52 1.47
C VAL A 17 -5.81 12.71 0.22
N VAL A 18 -5.19 13.88 0.03
CA VAL A 18 -4.22 14.12 -1.06
C VAL A 18 -3.02 13.17 -0.96
N VAL A 19 -2.54 12.89 0.27
CA VAL A 19 -1.43 11.93 0.48
C VAL A 19 -1.85 10.52 0.12
N PHE A 20 -3.06 10.12 0.49
CA PHE A 20 -3.63 8.82 0.11
C PHE A 20 -3.77 8.67 -1.40
N PHE A 21 -4.16 9.75 -2.09
CA PHE A 21 -4.18 9.78 -3.55
C PHE A 21 -2.80 9.48 -4.14
N PHE A 22 -1.75 10.16 -3.67
CA PHE A 22 -0.39 9.94 -4.17
C PHE A 22 0.11 8.51 -3.95
N TRP A 23 -0.23 7.88 -2.84
CA TRP A 23 0.17 6.49 -2.62
C TRP A 23 -0.40 5.55 -3.69
N GLY A 24 -1.70 5.63 -3.94
CA GLY A 24 -2.35 4.84 -4.98
C GLY A 24 -1.81 5.17 -6.37
N PHE A 25 -1.68 6.45 -6.68
CA PHE A 25 -1.20 6.93 -7.96
C PHE A 25 0.21 6.43 -8.28
N ILE A 26 1.16 6.57 -7.35
CA ILE A 26 2.55 6.17 -7.58
C ILE A 26 2.70 4.64 -7.58
N ALA A 27 2.07 3.94 -6.62
CA ALA A 27 2.15 2.49 -6.56
C ALA A 27 1.63 1.82 -7.84
N SER A 28 0.48 2.26 -8.36
CA SER A 28 -0.09 1.70 -9.58
C SER A 28 0.67 2.10 -10.85
N SER A 29 1.38 3.21 -10.83
CA SER A 29 2.21 3.68 -11.95
C SER A 29 3.36 2.72 -12.26
N ASN A 30 3.76 1.88 -11.31
CA ASN A 30 4.76 0.83 -11.53
C ASN A 30 4.32 -0.15 -12.63
N SER A 31 3.02 -0.39 -12.80
CA SER A 31 2.49 -1.25 -13.87
C SER A 31 2.86 -0.76 -15.28
N VAL A 32 3.09 0.53 -15.46
CA VAL A 32 3.57 1.13 -16.72
C VAL A 32 5.10 1.18 -16.75
N PHE A 33 5.72 1.37 -15.59
CA PHE A 33 7.16 1.52 -15.47
C PHE A 33 7.90 0.18 -15.58
N ILE A 34 7.36 -0.91 -15.06
CA ILE A 34 7.96 -2.26 -15.11
C ILE A 34 8.22 -2.73 -16.55
N PRO A 35 7.24 -2.71 -17.49
CA PRO A 35 7.48 -3.08 -18.88
C PRO A 35 8.56 -2.23 -19.55
N PHE A 36 8.60 -0.93 -19.26
CA PHE A 36 9.66 -0.04 -19.75
C PHE A 36 11.04 -0.48 -19.26
N CYS A 37 11.21 -0.72 -17.95
CA CYS A 37 12.47 -1.21 -17.39
C CYS A 37 12.87 -2.56 -17.99
N LYS A 38 11.91 -3.49 -18.13
CA LYS A 38 12.14 -4.82 -18.70
C LYS A 38 12.71 -4.73 -20.10
N HIS A 39 12.11 -3.92 -20.96
CA HIS A 39 12.58 -3.72 -22.33
C HIS A 39 13.90 -2.96 -22.37
N LYS A 40 14.01 -1.84 -21.65
CA LYS A 40 15.19 -0.94 -21.70
C LYS A 40 16.48 -1.59 -21.23
N PHE A 41 16.39 -2.44 -20.19
CA PHE A 41 17.54 -3.09 -19.56
C PHE A 41 17.61 -4.60 -19.88
N ASN A 42 16.77 -5.08 -20.81
CA ASN A 42 16.69 -6.49 -21.20
C ASN A 42 16.59 -7.43 -19.97
N LEU A 43 15.65 -7.10 -19.06
CA LEU A 43 15.48 -7.79 -17.80
C LEU A 43 14.70 -9.10 -18.00
N ASP A 44 15.07 -10.11 -17.24
CA ASP A 44 14.26 -11.32 -17.09
C ASP A 44 13.00 -11.06 -16.23
N GLN A 45 12.11 -12.04 -16.12
CA GLN A 45 10.87 -11.91 -15.38
C GLN A 45 11.11 -11.64 -13.89
N PHE A 46 12.12 -12.28 -13.30
CA PHE A 46 12.47 -12.08 -11.90
C PHE A 46 13.00 -10.66 -11.66
N GLN A 47 13.94 -10.21 -12.51
CA GLN A 47 14.51 -8.86 -12.41
C GLN A 47 13.45 -7.77 -12.56
N SER A 48 12.48 -7.96 -13.44
CA SER A 48 11.39 -6.99 -13.62
C SER A 48 10.49 -6.87 -12.39
N GLN A 49 10.27 -7.96 -11.65
CA GLN A 49 9.51 -7.96 -10.39
C GLN A 49 10.26 -7.26 -9.24
N LEU A 50 11.58 -7.06 -9.34
CA LEU A 50 12.34 -6.33 -8.32
C LEU A 50 11.86 -4.88 -8.17
N VAL A 51 11.19 -4.30 -9.16
CA VAL A 51 10.62 -2.95 -9.08
C VAL A 51 9.55 -2.90 -7.99
N ASP A 52 8.56 -3.79 -8.06
CA ASP A 52 7.51 -3.88 -7.03
C ASP A 52 8.08 -4.35 -5.69
N PHE A 53 9.00 -5.32 -5.73
CA PHE A 53 9.65 -5.81 -4.51
C PHE A 53 10.40 -4.70 -3.78
N ALA A 54 11.19 -3.89 -4.47
CA ALA A 54 11.91 -2.76 -3.88
C ALA A 54 10.96 -1.74 -3.25
N PHE A 55 9.84 -1.47 -3.91
CA PHE A 55 8.81 -0.55 -3.43
C PHE A 55 8.17 -1.05 -2.13
N TYR A 56 7.65 -2.29 -2.11
CA TYR A 56 7.01 -2.85 -0.92
C TYR A 56 7.99 -3.18 0.21
N LEU A 57 9.22 -3.60 -0.13
CA LEU A 57 10.28 -3.81 0.86
C LEU A 57 10.61 -2.53 1.62
N ALA A 58 10.61 -1.37 0.95
CA ALA A 58 10.86 -0.09 1.58
C ALA A 58 9.78 0.26 2.63
N TYR A 59 8.50 -0.07 2.37
CA TYR A 59 7.45 0.08 3.38
C TYR A 59 7.75 -0.73 4.63
N TYR A 60 8.15 -1.99 4.44
CA TYR A 60 8.47 -2.88 5.54
C TYR A 60 9.68 -2.38 6.33
N VAL A 61 10.78 -2.06 5.64
CA VAL A 61 12.03 -1.57 6.27
C VAL A 61 11.80 -0.25 7.00
N GLY A 62 11.04 0.68 6.41
CA GLY A 62 10.71 1.95 7.03
C GLY A 62 9.87 1.78 8.30
N ALA A 63 8.80 0.97 8.23
CA ALA A 63 7.95 0.66 9.38
C ALA A 63 8.72 -0.08 10.49
N LEU A 64 9.55 -1.07 10.11
CA LEU A 64 10.40 -1.80 11.04
C LEU A 64 11.41 -0.87 11.73
N GLY A 65 12.02 0.06 10.99
CA GLY A 65 12.95 1.05 11.54
C GLY A 65 12.29 1.97 12.56
N LEU A 66 11.09 2.49 12.26
CA LEU A 66 10.30 3.30 13.20
C LEU A 66 9.90 2.51 14.44
N PHE A 67 9.46 1.26 14.26
CA PHE A 67 9.10 0.38 15.37
C PHE A 67 10.30 0.03 16.23
N ALA A 68 11.45 -0.32 15.64
CA ALA A 68 12.68 -0.61 16.34
C ALA A 68 13.16 0.60 17.16
N TYR A 69 13.12 1.80 16.58
CA TYR A 69 13.47 3.02 17.29
C TYR A 69 12.57 3.24 18.52
N GLY A 70 11.26 3.05 18.37
CA GLY A 70 10.30 3.16 19.48
C GLY A 70 10.54 2.11 20.56
N ALA A 71 10.73 0.85 20.16
CA ALA A 71 10.91 -0.29 21.07
C ALA A 71 12.19 -0.21 21.91
N PHE A 72 13.30 0.26 21.32
CA PHE A 72 14.58 0.42 22.02
C PHE A 72 14.73 1.80 22.66
N GLY A 73 14.25 2.85 22.00
CA GLY A 73 14.42 4.24 22.44
C GLY A 73 13.38 4.71 23.44
N GLY A 74 12.30 3.97 23.66
CA GLY A 74 11.19 4.35 24.57
C GLY A 74 10.47 5.63 24.16
N LYS A 75 10.59 6.06 22.89
CA LYS A 75 10.02 7.30 22.36
C LYS A 75 9.42 7.06 20.99
N ASP A 76 8.15 7.41 20.81
CA ASP A 76 7.50 7.43 19.50
C ASP A 76 7.94 8.70 18.73
N LEU A 77 8.67 8.51 17.63
CA LEU A 77 9.08 9.61 16.76
C LEU A 77 7.88 10.32 16.13
N VAL A 78 6.91 9.53 15.65
CA VAL A 78 5.73 10.05 14.96
C VAL A 78 4.84 10.83 15.94
N GLY A 79 4.61 10.28 17.14
CA GLY A 79 3.88 10.96 18.20
C GLY A 79 4.59 12.23 18.66
N LYS A 80 5.92 12.20 18.83
CA LYS A 80 6.72 13.35 19.25
C LYS A 80 6.75 14.48 18.21
N TRP A 81 6.95 14.15 16.94
CA TRP A 81 6.93 15.14 15.85
C TRP A 81 5.52 15.65 15.57
N GLY A 82 4.52 14.83 15.84
CA GLY A 82 3.13 14.99 15.45
C GLY A 82 2.89 14.51 14.01
N TYR A 83 1.66 14.09 13.75
CA TYR A 83 1.28 13.52 12.46
C TYR A 83 1.55 14.46 11.28
N LYS A 84 1.24 15.75 11.46
CA LYS A 84 1.46 16.78 10.42
C LYS A 84 2.92 16.85 9.97
N LYS A 85 3.86 16.99 10.92
CA LYS A 85 5.30 17.07 10.61
C LYS A 85 5.83 15.78 10.04
N SER A 86 5.39 14.64 10.57
CA SER A 86 5.80 13.32 10.07
C SER A 86 5.40 13.12 8.60
N ILE A 87 4.19 13.56 8.21
CA ILE A 87 3.74 13.54 6.81
C ILE A 87 4.62 14.46 5.95
N VAL A 88 4.93 15.69 6.42
CA VAL A 88 5.80 16.62 5.70
C VAL A 88 7.19 16.02 5.49
N TYR A 89 7.80 15.43 6.52
CA TYR A 89 9.11 14.78 6.40
C TYR A 89 9.07 13.58 5.44
N GLY A 90 8.03 12.78 5.50
CA GLY A 90 7.84 11.68 4.55
C GLY A 90 7.73 12.17 3.11
N LEU A 91 6.98 13.25 2.84
CA LEU A 91 6.86 13.85 1.51
C LEU A 91 8.20 14.42 1.01
N LEU A 92 8.95 15.10 1.87
CA LEU A 92 10.29 15.61 1.53
C LEU A 92 11.25 14.47 1.22
N PHE A 93 11.17 13.37 2.00
CA PHE A 93 12.00 12.19 1.75
C PHE A 93 11.63 11.51 0.43
N SER A 94 10.34 11.45 0.09
CA SER A 94 9.89 10.96 -1.23
C SER A 94 10.36 11.87 -2.37
N ALA A 95 10.42 13.20 -2.16
CA ALA A 95 10.97 14.13 -3.15
C ALA A 95 12.49 13.89 -3.40
N ILE A 96 13.25 13.59 -2.35
CA ILE A 96 14.66 13.17 -2.48
C ILE A 96 14.76 11.88 -3.29
N GLY A 97 13.88 10.92 -3.06
CA GLY A 97 13.80 9.69 -3.85
C GLY A 97 13.50 9.95 -5.32
N ALA A 98 12.60 10.89 -5.64
CA ALA A 98 12.32 11.30 -7.01
C ALA A 98 13.57 11.95 -7.67
N ALA A 99 14.33 12.76 -6.94
CA ALA A 99 15.60 13.31 -7.43
C ALA A 99 16.65 12.21 -7.66
N ALA A 100 16.77 11.24 -6.75
CA ALA A 100 17.64 10.07 -6.92
C ALA A 100 17.25 9.25 -8.17
N MET A 101 15.95 9.13 -8.43
CA MET A 101 15.42 8.47 -9.63
C MET A 101 15.85 9.20 -10.90
N ILE A 102 15.79 10.53 -10.94
CA ILE A 102 16.24 11.35 -12.08
C ILE A 102 17.73 11.11 -12.33
N ILE A 103 18.56 11.10 -11.29
CA ILE A 103 20.01 10.83 -11.41
C ILE A 103 20.22 9.43 -11.98
N ALA A 104 19.51 8.42 -11.49
CA ALA A 104 19.63 7.04 -11.93
C ALA A 104 19.19 6.84 -13.39
N VAL A 105 18.13 7.53 -13.82
CA VAL A 105 17.65 7.51 -15.21
C VAL A 105 18.70 8.13 -16.13
N ASN A 106 19.28 9.27 -15.76
CA ASN A 106 20.35 9.91 -16.54
C ASN A 106 21.61 9.05 -16.60
N ALA A 107 21.94 8.35 -15.52
CA ALA A 107 23.06 7.39 -15.49
C ALA A 107 22.73 6.07 -16.21
N ASN A 108 21.49 5.88 -16.68
CA ASN A 108 21.01 4.67 -17.36
C ASN A 108 21.30 3.38 -16.56
N THR A 109 21.07 3.41 -15.24
CA THR A 109 21.33 2.28 -14.34
C THR A 109 20.04 1.74 -13.72
N PHE A 110 19.74 0.47 -13.94
CA PHE A 110 18.55 -0.18 -13.35
C PHE A 110 18.62 -0.23 -11.82
N THR A 111 19.76 -0.63 -11.26
CA THR A 111 19.96 -0.66 -9.81
C THR A 111 19.76 0.71 -9.17
N GLY A 112 20.24 1.77 -9.82
CA GLY A 112 20.01 3.14 -9.37
C GLY A 112 18.53 3.50 -9.33
N MET A 113 17.76 3.07 -10.34
CA MET A 113 16.31 3.29 -10.38
C MET A 113 15.58 2.53 -9.25
N LEU A 114 16.00 1.28 -8.95
CA LEU A 114 15.46 0.53 -7.80
C LEU A 114 15.73 1.27 -6.48
N VAL A 115 16.94 1.81 -6.30
CA VAL A 115 17.31 2.60 -5.12
C VAL A 115 16.47 3.88 -5.04
N GLY A 116 16.26 4.58 -6.15
CA GLY A 116 15.41 5.76 -6.21
C GLY A 116 13.96 5.46 -5.78
N LEU A 117 13.36 4.39 -6.33
CA LEU A 117 12.03 3.91 -5.93
C LEU A 117 11.97 3.50 -4.45
N PHE A 118 12.99 2.81 -3.96
CA PHE A 118 13.09 2.43 -2.57
C PHE A 118 13.08 3.66 -1.65
N ILE A 119 13.83 4.72 -1.99
CA ILE A 119 13.84 5.96 -1.21
C ILE A 119 12.47 6.65 -1.25
N VAL A 120 11.80 6.72 -2.41
CA VAL A 120 10.42 7.24 -2.51
C VAL A 120 9.50 6.50 -1.55
N ALA A 121 9.55 5.18 -1.56
CA ALA A 121 8.68 4.33 -0.76
C ALA A 121 9.02 4.32 0.74
N LEU A 122 10.28 4.54 1.13
CA LEU A 122 10.64 4.83 2.52
C LEU A 122 9.92 6.09 3.05
N GLY A 123 9.87 7.15 2.23
CA GLY A 123 9.08 8.34 2.56
C GLY A 123 7.59 8.02 2.74
N PHE A 124 7.05 7.15 1.90
CA PHE A 124 5.65 6.68 2.03
C PHE A 124 5.41 5.86 3.30
N SER A 125 6.38 5.04 3.72
CA SER A 125 6.29 4.30 4.98
C SER A 125 6.07 5.24 6.18
N LEU A 126 6.85 6.32 6.27
CA LEU A 126 6.68 7.34 7.31
C LEU A 126 5.32 8.06 7.20
N GLN A 127 4.91 8.41 5.97
CA GLN A 127 3.61 9.03 5.72
C GLN A 127 2.46 8.12 6.15
N GLN A 128 2.48 6.83 5.81
CA GLN A 128 1.44 5.86 6.19
C GLN A 128 1.33 5.68 7.70
N THR A 129 2.46 5.56 8.39
CA THR A 129 2.50 5.42 9.84
C THR A 129 1.84 6.61 10.54
N ALA A 130 1.92 7.81 9.94
CA ALA A 130 1.32 9.02 10.49
C ALA A 130 -0.12 9.27 10.00
N ALA A 131 -0.41 9.05 8.72
CA ALA A 131 -1.65 9.53 8.10
C ALA A 131 -2.87 8.69 8.46
N GLN A 132 -2.73 7.38 8.67
CA GLN A 132 -3.87 6.53 9.05
C GLN A 132 -4.40 6.84 10.46
N PRO A 133 -3.58 6.85 11.53
CA PRO A 133 -4.04 7.27 12.85
C PRO A 133 -4.47 8.74 12.86
N PHE A 134 -3.87 9.60 12.03
CA PHE A 134 -4.29 10.98 11.92
C PHE A 134 -5.72 11.10 11.35
N ALA A 135 -6.08 10.31 10.33
CA ALA A 135 -7.44 10.27 9.81
C ALA A 135 -8.47 9.91 10.90
N ILE A 136 -8.11 8.97 11.80
CA ILE A 136 -8.93 8.60 12.94
C ILE A 136 -9.05 9.76 13.94
N ALA A 137 -7.95 10.46 14.22
CA ALA A 137 -7.89 11.53 15.21
C ALA A 137 -8.59 12.84 14.75
N LEU A 138 -8.97 12.98 13.49
CA LEU A 138 -9.63 14.18 12.95
C LEU A 138 -11.12 14.30 13.26
N GLY A 139 -11.67 13.54 14.20
CA GLY A 139 -13.06 13.61 14.62
C GLY A 139 -13.41 12.54 15.63
N ASP A 140 -14.72 12.30 15.83
CA ASP A 140 -15.21 11.31 16.77
C ASP A 140 -14.66 9.90 16.48
N PRO A 141 -14.11 9.19 17.48
CA PRO A 141 -13.55 7.84 17.29
C PRO A 141 -14.54 6.85 16.68
N SER A 142 -15.85 6.98 16.97
CA SER A 142 -16.89 6.09 16.43
C SER A 142 -17.03 6.15 14.90
N THR A 143 -16.60 7.24 14.26
CA THR A 143 -16.59 7.43 12.80
C THR A 143 -15.17 7.34 12.20
N GLY A 144 -14.18 6.95 12.99
CA GLY A 144 -12.79 6.83 12.58
C GLY A 144 -12.59 5.88 11.39
N ALA A 145 -13.23 4.70 11.45
CA ALA A 145 -13.16 3.72 10.36
C ALA A 145 -13.70 4.28 9.04
N SER A 146 -14.76 5.08 9.07
CA SER A 146 -15.34 5.68 7.87
C SER A 146 -14.45 6.75 7.27
N ARG A 147 -13.71 7.52 8.09
CA ARG A 147 -12.69 8.47 7.58
C ARG A 147 -11.52 7.75 6.92
N VAL A 148 -11.08 6.63 7.49
CA VAL A 148 -10.03 5.78 6.86
C VAL A 148 -10.55 5.17 5.56
N ASN A 149 -11.82 4.72 5.51
CA ASN A 149 -12.43 4.21 4.28
C ASN A 149 -12.53 5.29 3.19
N LEU A 150 -12.89 6.52 3.56
CA LEU A 150 -12.89 7.65 2.62
C LEU A 150 -11.49 7.88 2.04
N ALA A 151 -10.49 7.94 2.89
CA ALA A 151 -9.09 8.10 2.48
C ALA A 151 -8.62 6.92 1.60
N GLY A 152 -8.97 5.69 1.97
CA GLY A 152 -8.71 4.49 1.16
C GLY A 152 -9.42 4.50 -0.19
N GLY A 153 -10.64 5.04 -0.27
CA GLY A 153 -11.36 5.25 -1.53
C GLY A 153 -10.65 6.24 -2.46
N ILE A 154 -10.09 7.33 -1.91
CA ILE A 154 -9.26 8.27 -2.66
C ILE A 154 -7.93 7.65 -3.10
N ASN A 155 -7.34 6.78 -2.27
CA ASN A 155 -6.19 5.97 -2.66
C ASN A 155 -6.53 5.07 -3.87
N SER A 156 -7.66 4.35 -3.82
CA SER A 156 -8.11 3.50 -4.94
C SER A 156 -8.44 4.30 -6.20
N PHE A 157 -8.92 5.54 -6.07
CA PHE A 157 -9.08 6.44 -7.20
C PHE A 157 -7.71 6.77 -7.82
N GLY A 158 -6.70 7.11 -7.00
CA GLY A 158 -5.31 7.29 -7.45
C GLY A 158 -4.77 6.05 -8.18
N THR A 159 -5.02 4.86 -7.62
CA THR A 159 -4.64 3.58 -8.23
C THR A 159 -5.29 3.36 -9.59
N SER A 160 -6.55 3.76 -9.75
CA SER A 160 -7.28 3.58 -11.01
C SER A 160 -6.80 4.52 -12.12
N ILE A 161 -6.46 5.77 -11.79
CA ILE A 161 -6.07 6.76 -12.80
C ILE A 161 -4.56 6.85 -13.02
N GLY A 162 -3.74 6.39 -12.06
CA GLY A 162 -2.28 6.47 -12.12
C GLY A 162 -1.68 5.92 -13.41
N PRO A 163 -1.96 4.65 -13.78
CA PRO A 163 -1.46 4.06 -15.02
C PRO A 163 -1.88 4.85 -16.26
N ILE A 164 -3.12 5.36 -16.29
CA ILE A 164 -3.66 6.14 -17.40
C ILE A 164 -2.89 7.44 -17.58
N VAL A 165 -2.70 8.18 -16.49
CA VAL A 165 -1.98 9.47 -16.51
C VAL A 165 -0.53 9.26 -16.90
N VAL A 166 0.11 8.24 -16.35
CA VAL A 166 1.52 7.92 -16.68
C VAL A 166 1.65 7.45 -18.12
N ALA A 167 0.74 6.61 -18.61
CA ALA A 167 0.74 6.20 -20.01
C ALA A 167 0.57 7.42 -20.95
N LEU A 168 -0.35 8.32 -20.65
CA LEU A 168 -0.51 9.58 -21.41
C LEU A 168 0.74 10.44 -21.38
N ALA A 169 1.39 10.58 -20.22
CA ALA A 169 2.59 11.38 -20.06
C ALA A 169 3.80 10.78 -20.82
N LEU A 170 3.96 9.47 -20.80
CA LEU A 170 5.10 8.79 -21.42
C LEU A 170 4.88 8.53 -22.92
N PHE A 171 3.71 8.05 -23.29
CA PHE A 171 3.41 7.56 -24.65
C PHE A 171 2.50 8.46 -25.48
N GLY A 172 1.85 9.45 -24.83
CA GLY A 172 0.89 10.34 -25.48
C GLY A 172 -0.48 9.68 -25.75
N SER A 173 -0.69 8.45 -25.25
CA SER A 173 -1.93 7.70 -25.42
C SER A 173 -2.21 6.89 -24.15
N ALA A 174 -3.50 6.74 -23.82
CA ALA A 174 -3.98 5.83 -22.77
C ALA A 174 -4.42 4.47 -23.32
N ALA A 175 -4.29 4.26 -24.64
CA ALA A 175 -4.59 2.99 -25.28
C ALA A 175 -3.55 1.91 -24.88
N ALA A 176 -3.83 0.66 -25.24
CA ALA A 176 -2.89 -0.42 -25.03
C ALA A 176 -1.51 -0.07 -25.61
N ILE A 177 -0.49 -0.10 -24.76
CA ILE A 177 0.88 0.26 -25.13
C ILE A 177 1.49 -0.95 -25.82
N THR A 178 2.01 -0.76 -27.04
CA THR A 178 2.70 -1.81 -27.78
C THR A 178 4.17 -1.87 -27.39
N ASP A 179 4.80 -3.04 -27.60
CA ASP A 179 6.24 -3.22 -27.33
C ASP A 179 7.11 -2.23 -28.13
N ASP A 180 6.70 -1.88 -29.35
CA ASP A 180 7.39 -0.87 -30.17
C ASP A 180 7.33 0.54 -29.54
N GLN A 181 6.20 0.90 -28.95
CA GLN A 181 6.07 2.17 -28.23
C GLN A 181 6.92 2.21 -26.98
N ILE A 182 7.04 1.07 -26.28
CA ILE A 182 7.92 0.93 -25.12
C ILE A 182 9.39 1.06 -25.56
N ALA A 183 9.76 0.41 -26.67
CA ALA A 183 11.10 0.47 -27.24
C ALA A 183 11.52 1.89 -27.65
N ALA A 184 10.58 2.64 -28.23
CA ALA A 184 10.80 4.01 -28.69
C ALA A 184 10.80 5.06 -27.57
N LEU A 185 10.49 4.68 -26.31
CA LEU A 185 10.41 5.63 -25.20
C LEU A 185 11.78 6.20 -24.85
N SER A 186 11.90 7.53 -24.91
CA SER A 186 13.12 8.22 -24.51
C SER A 186 13.23 8.35 -22.98
N LEU A 187 14.45 8.19 -22.45
CA LEU A 187 14.75 8.42 -21.04
C LEU A 187 14.36 9.82 -20.56
N SER A 188 14.43 10.83 -21.45
CA SER A 188 14.03 12.21 -21.16
C SER A 188 12.58 12.32 -20.67
N LYS A 189 11.67 11.54 -21.23
CA LYS A 189 10.26 11.52 -20.77
C LYS A 189 10.11 10.98 -19.35
N VAL A 190 10.93 9.98 -19.00
CA VAL A 190 10.97 9.43 -17.63
C VAL A 190 11.52 10.48 -16.66
N VAL A 191 12.57 11.22 -17.05
CA VAL A 191 13.10 12.36 -16.27
C VAL A 191 12.02 13.41 -16.03
N ILE A 192 11.27 13.80 -17.08
CA ILE A 192 10.17 14.77 -16.95
C ILE A 192 9.10 14.24 -15.99
N LEU A 193 8.71 12.97 -16.10
CA LEU A 193 7.73 12.34 -15.19
C LEU A 193 8.19 12.44 -13.74
N TYR A 194 9.40 12.00 -13.41
CA TYR A 194 9.90 12.03 -12.03
C TYR A 194 10.18 13.46 -11.53
N THR A 195 10.49 14.39 -12.41
CA THR A 195 10.56 15.81 -12.07
C THR A 195 9.18 16.34 -11.66
N ALA A 196 8.13 16.03 -12.43
CA ALA A 196 6.77 16.40 -12.10
C ALA A 196 6.32 15.76 -10.77
N VAL A 197 6.60 14.47 -10.56
CA VAL A 197 6.30 13.76 -9.30
C VAL A 197 7.03 14.39 -8.12
N GLY A 198 8.31 14.72 -8.26
CA GLY A 198 9.09 15.39 -7.22
C GLY A 198 8.50 16.78 -6.86
N ILE A 199 8.12 17.57 -7.86
CA ILE A 199 7.46 18.87 -7.65
C ILE A 199 6.11 18.68 -6.92
N LEU A 200 5.34 17.66 -7.27
CA LEU A 200 4.06 17.35 -6.60
C LEU A 200 4.28 16.97 -5.13
N PHE A 201 5.33 16.21 -4.79
CA PHE A 201 5.68 15.92 -3.40
C PHE A 201 6.06 17.19 -2.63
N LEU A 202 6.85 18.06 -3.23
CA LEU A 202 7.22 19.34 -2.60
C LEU A 202 6.00 20.25 -2.42
N ALA A 203 5.12 20.32 -3.41
CA ALA A 203 3.88 21.09 -3.33
C ALA A 203 2.95 20.55 -2.22
N ALA A 204 2.80 19.21 -2.12
CA ALA A 204 2.04 18.59 -1.05
C ALA A 204 2.67 18.84 0.32
N ALA A 205 4.00 18.74 0.44
CA ALA A 205 4.71 19.06 1.69
C ALA A 205 4.49 20.52 2.10
N ALA A 206 4.58 21.45 1.15
CA ALA A 206 4.29 22.87 1.40
C ALA A 206 2.83 23.10 1.80
N MET A 207 1.88 22.47 1.10
CA MET A 207 0.45 22.54 1.45
C MET A 207 0.20 22.07 2.88
N PHE A 208 0.79 20.95 3.30
CA PHE A 208 0.68 20.48 4.68
C PHE A 208 1.35 21.40 5.67
N HIS A 209 2.58 21.83 5.39
CA HIS A 209 3.37 22.67 6.28
C HIS A 209 2.66 23.99 6.59
N PHE A 210 2.20 24.68 5.55
CA PHE A 210 1.58 26.00 5.68
C PHE A 210 0.08 25.96 6.02
N SER A 211 -0.58 24.81 5.93
CA SER A 211 -2.00 24.69 6.24
C SER A 211 -2.27 24.98 7.72
N LYS A 212 -3.05 26.04 8.00
CA LYS A 212 -3.56 26.35 9.33
C LYS A 212 -4.73 25.44 9.75
N LYS A 213 -5.35 24.74 8.79
CA LYS A 213 -6.50 23.84 9.05
C LYS A 213 -6.06 22.49 9.60
N VAL A 214 -4.83 22.08 9.34
CA VAL A 214 -4.28 20.79 9.74
C VAL A 214 -3.64 20.93 11.12
N PRO A 215 -4.18 20.28 12.17
CA PRO A 215 -3.61 20.34 13.51
C PRO A 215 -2.26 19.59 13.57
N PRO A 216 -1.41 19.87 14.55
CA PRO A 216 -0.11 19.21 14.70
C PRO A 216 -0.22 17.70 14.88
N GLY A 217 -1.26 17.22 15.59
CA GLY A 217 -1.47 15.80 15.87
C GLY A 217 -0.37 15.19 16.74
N ILE A 218 0.09 15.94 17.76
CA ILE A 218 1.06 15.45 18.75
C ILE A 218 0.33 14.47 19.67
N SER A 219 0.94 13.30 19.92
CA SER A 219 0.47 12.34 20.90
C SER A 219 1.38 12.36 22.12
N GLU A 220 0.78 12.56 23.31
CA GLU A 220 1.48 12.50 24.60
C GLU A 220 1.31 11.14 25.28
N GLU A 221 0.74 10.17 24.57
CA GLU A 221 0.53 8.82 25.09
C GLU A 221 1.85 8.13 25.43
N LYS A 222 1.86 7.47 26.59
CA LYS A 222 3.02 6.66 27.02
C LYS A 222 3.16 5.46 26.11
N ILE A 223 4.37 5.26 25.59
CA ILE A 223 4.69 4.07 24.80
C ILE A 223 4.76 2.86 25.70
N GLU A 224 4.05 1.81 25.29
CA GLU A 224 4.18 0.51 25.93
C GLU A 224 5.46 -0.20 25.45
N PRO A 225 6.24 -0.80 26.36
CA PRO A 225 7.42 -1.58 25.98
C PRO A 225 7.06 -2.70 24.99
N ALA A 226 7.77 -2.79 23.88
CA ALA A 226 7.48 -3.75 22.80
C ALA A 226 8.72 -4.50 22.29
N ASN A 227 9.78 -4.57 23.10
CA ASN A 227 11.04 -5.18 22.72
C ASN A 227 10.91 -6.69 22.41
N LYS A 228 10.09 -7.45 23.16
CA LYS A 228 9.85 -8.87 22.87
C LYS A 228 9.10 -9.07 21.54
N ALA A 229 8.12 -8.21 21.27
CA ALA A 229 7.42 -8.22 19.99
C ALA A 229 8.36 -7.90 18.83
N LEU A 230 9.29 -6.95 19.01
CA LEU A 230 10.30 -6.62 18.01
C LEU A 230 11.24 -7.82 17.75
N TYR A 231 11.76 -8.47 18.80
CA TYR A 231 12.62 -9.64 18.62
C TYR A 231 11.90 -10.77 17.88
N LEU A 232 10.65 -11.04 18.22
CA LEU A 232 9.87 -12.04 17.49
C LEU A 232 9.68 -11.64 16.02
N LEU A 233 9.38 -10.38 15.74
CA LEU A 233 9.24 -9.87 14.37
C LEU A 233 10.55 -10.04 13.58
N LEU A 234 11.70 -9.74 14.18
CA LEU A 234 13.00 -9.94 13.54
C LEU A 234 13.29 -11.43 13.27
N ILE A 235 12.95 -12.32 14.20
CA ILE A 235 13.06 -13.77 13.99
C ILE A 235 12.16 -14.22 12.85
N MET A 236 10.89 -13.81 12.85
CA MET A 236 9.96 -14.11 11.77
C MET A 236 10.49 -13.62 10.42
N THR A 237 11.04 -12.41 10.37
CA THR A 237 11.67 -11.85 9.17
C THR A 237 12.82 -12.71 8.67
N GLY A 238 13.71 -13.15 9.57
CA GLY A 238 14.80 -14.05 9.23
C GLY A 238 14.31 -15.38 8.67
N VAL A 239 13.27 -15.97 9.28
CA VAL A 239 12.64 -17.20 8.78
C VAL A 239 12.02 -16.98 7.40
N LEU A 240 11.31 -15.87 7.20
CA LEU A 240 10.72 -15.53 5.90
C LEU A 240 11.79 -15.37 4.82
N ILE A 241 12.89 -14.67 5.10
CA ILE A 241 14.01 -14.54 4.16
C ILE A 241 14.52 -15.93 3.75
N ILE A 242 14.75 -16.83 4.71
CA ILE A 242 15.21 -18.19 4.43
C ILE A 242 14.19 -18.96 3.55
N MET A 243 12.89 -18.82 3.84
CA MET A 243 11.83 -19.50 3.08
C MET A 243 11.65 -18.95 1.67
N PHE A 244 11.95 -17.67 1.45
CA PHE A 244 11.85 -17.07 0.12
C PHE A 244 13.06 -17.38 -0.78
N VAL A 245 14.21 -17.78 -0.23
CA VAL A 245 15.40 -18.16 -1.04
C VAL A 245 15.08 -19.26 -2.06
N PRO A 246 14.47 -20.42 -1.69
CA PRO A 246 14.11 -21.45 -2.67
C PRO A 246 13.10 -20.97 -3.70
N ILE A 247 12.15 -20.12 -3.29
CA ILE A 247 11.15 -19.56 -4.19
C ILE A 247 11.84 -18.71 -5.26
N PHE A 248 12.68 -17.73 -4.85
CA PHE A 248 13.41 -16.89 -5.79
C PHE A 248 14.39 -17.69 -6.67
N SER A 249 15.05 -18.70 -6.12
CA SER A 249 15.93 -19.57 -6.89
C SER A 249 15.17 -20.37 -7.95
N SER A 250 13.92 -20.73 -7.68
CA SER A 250 13.07 -21.47 -8.62
C SER A 250 12.68 -20.67 -9.86
N TYR A 251 12.67 -19.32 -9.79
CA TYR A 251 12.38 -18.46 -10.96
C TYR A 251 13.53 -18.39 -11.96
N LYS A 252 14.73 -18.87 -11.60
CA LYS A 252 15.85 -19.03 -12.55
C LYS A 252 15.69 -20.23 -13.47
N ILE A 253 14.78 -21.15 -13.15
CA ILE A 253 14.49 -22.33 -13.93
C ILE A 253 13.49 -21.95 -15.01
N ASP A 254 13.84 -22.18 -16.28
CA ASP A 254 12.92 -21.95 -17.40
C ASP A 254 11.85 -23.06 -17.43
N PRO A 255 10.57 -22.74 -17.20
CA PRO A 255 9.51 -23.73 -17.18
C PRO A 255 9.29 -24.42 -18.54
N THR A 256 9.71 -23.78 -19.64
CA THR A 256 9.52 -24.31 -20.99
C THR A 256 10.45 -25.49 -21.28
N THR A 257 11.56 -25.60 -20.54
CA THR A 257 12.53 -26.69 -20.65
C THR A 257 12.13 -27.93 -19.86
N LEU A 258 11.09 -27.82 -19.01
CA LEU A 258 10.64 -28.90 -18.13
C LEU A 258 9.49 -29.71 -18.79
N SER A 259 9.43 -31.00 -18.46
CA SER A 259 8.25 -31.82 -18.71
C SER A 259 7.06 -31.35 -17.88
N ASP A 260 5.82 -31.78 -18.23
CA ASP A 260 4.62 -31.42 -17.46
C ASP A 260 4.73 -31.85 -15.99
N ALA A 261 5.28 -33.03 -15.73
CA ALA A 261 5.54 -33.51 -14.37
C ALA A 261 6.57 -32.61 -13.64
N GLY A 262 7.63 -32.19 -14.34
CA GLY A 262 8.64 -31.28 -13.77
C GLY A 262 8.08 -29.87 -13.45
N ARG A 263 7.20 -29.36 -14.30
CA ARG A 263 6.49 -28.09 -14.04
C ARG A 263 5.59 -28.19 -12.81
N HIS A 264 4.81 -29.28 -12.72
CA HIS A 264 3.95 -29.51 -11.56
C HIS A 264 4.74 -29.64 -10.25
N ASP A 265 5.88 -30.34 -10.27
CA ASP A 265 6.74 -30.46 -9.08
C ASP A 265 7.36 -29.13 -8.68
N LEU A 266 7.80 -28.32 -9.64
CA LEU A 266 8.31 -26.97 -9.42
C LEU A 266 7.26 -26.08 -8.75
N GLU A 267 6.03 -26.06 -9.26
CA GLU A 267 4.93 -25.26 -8.69
C GLU A 267 4.51 -25.77 -7.31
N THR A 268 4.43 -27.08 -7.13
CA THR A 268 4.14 -27.70 -5.83
C THR A 268 5.19 -27.32 -4.79
N THR A 269 6.44 -27.31 -5.19
CA THR A 269 7.55 -26.90 -4.31
C THR A 269 7.44 -25.41 -3.95
N ARG A 270 7.15 -24.53 -4.89
CA ARG A 270 6.86 -23.11 -4.62
C ARG A 270 5.72 -22.93 -3.63
N LEU A 271 4.61 -23.65 -3.85
CA LEU A 271 3.44 -23.58 -2.96
C LEU A 271 3.78 -24.07 -1.54
N LYS A 272 4.55 -25.14 -1.37
CA LYS A 272 4.97 -25.62 -0.03
C LYS A 272 5.73 -24.53 0.74
N TRP A 273 6.68 -23.85 0.10
CA TRP A 273 7.43 -22.75 0.71
C TRP A 273 6.56 -21.53 1.00
N LEU A 274 5.64 -21.17 0.10
CA LEU A 274 4.68 -20.07 0.31
C LEU A 274 3.74 -20.36 1.48
N PHE A 275 3.20 -21.58 1.59
CA PHE A 275 2.38 -21.98 2.75
C PHE A 275 3.19 -21.98 4.05
N GLY A 276 4.46 -22.39 4.01
CA GLY A 276 5.36 -22.28 5.15
C GLY A 276 5.58 -20.84 5.60
N ALA A 277 5.79 -19.93 4.63
CA ALA A 277 5.92 -18.50 4.90
C ALA A 277 4.62 -17.90 5.49
N LEU A 278 3.45 -18.24 4.93
CA LEU A 278 2.15 -17.86 5.47
C LEU A 278 1.97 -18.37 6.89
N ALA A 279 2.25 -19.64 7.13
CA ALA A 279 2.17 -20.24 8.46
C ALA A 279 3.09 -19.54 9.47
N THR A 280 4.29 -19.13 9.05
CA THR A 280 5.23 -18.37 9.91
C THR A 280 4.60 -17.09 10.42
N VAL A 281 3.91 -16.32 9.55
CA VAL A 281 3.24 -15.07 9.95
C VAL A 281 2.08 -15.35 10.89
N VAL A 282 1.19 -16.27 10.52
CA VAL A 282 -0.01 -16.59 11.31
C VAL A 282 0.38 -17.13 12.69
N VAL A 283 1.24 -18.15 12.73
CA VAL A 283 1.70 -18.77 13.98
C VAL A 283 2.48 -17.78 14.83
N GLY A 284 3.33 -16.96 14.22
CA GLY A 284 4.13 -15.94 14.93
C GLY A 284 3.23 -14.91 15.64
N LEU A 285 2.21 -14.38 14.97
CA LEU A 285 1.28 -13.41 15.56
C LEU A 285 0.43 -14.04 16.67
N LEU A 286 -0.10 -15.25 16.45
CA LEU A 286 -0.85 -15.98 17.48
C LEU A 286 0.01 -16.32 18.69
N TYR A 287 1.25 -16.74 18.48
CA TYR A 287 2.22 -17.00 19.53
C TYR A 287 2.53 -15.74 20.35
N ALA A 288 2.74 -14.59 19.65
CA ALA A 288 2.95 -13.30 20.31
C ALA A 288 1.80 -12.95 21.25
N ASN A 289 0.56 -13.07 20.76
CA ASN A 289 -0.63 -12.80 21.56
C ASN A 289 -0.75 -13.75 22.76
N PHE A 290 -0.58 -15.05 22.55
CA PHE A 290 -0.63 -16.04 23.63
C PHE A 290 0.41 -15.77 24.72
N LYS A 291 1.64 -15.41 24.35
CA LYS A 291 2.70 -15.05 25.30
C LYS A 291 2.43 -13.72 26.00
N ALA A 292 1.89 -12.75 25.28
CA ALA A 292 1.54 -11.45 25.82
C ALA A 292 0.44 -11.53 26.87
N GLN A 293 -0.54 -12.39 26.69
CA GLN A 293 -1.61 -12.62 27.68
C GLN A 293 -1.09 -13.24 28.97
N LYS A 294 -0.02 -14.03 28.91
CA LYS A 294 0.60 -14.62 30.10
C LYS A 294 1.61 -13.69 30.78
N ASN A 295 2.23 -12.82 30.04
CA ASN A 295 3.22 -11.86 30.54
C ASN A 295 3.19 -10.60 29.65
N GLU A 296 2.47 -9.58 30.10
CA GLU A 296 2.21 -8.36 29.33
C GLU A 296 3.45 -7.50 29.05
N ASN A 297 4.50 -7.61 29.87
CA ASN A 297 5.64 -6.74 29.77
C ASN A 297 6.51 -7.04 28.53
N GLY A 298 6.74 -6.02 27.71
CA GLY A 298 7.58 -6.08 26.52
C GLY A 298 6.89 -6.56 25.25
N TRP A 299 5.56 -6.78 25.26
CA TRP A 299 4.80 -7.24 24.11
C TRP A 299 4.00 -6.14 23.41
N GLY A 300 3.87 -4.95 24.02
CA GLY A 300 3.15 -3.82 23.44
C GLY A 300 1.74 -4.20 22.95
N ALA A 301 1.42 -3.85 21.72
CA ALA A 301 0.12 -4.09 21.11
C ALA A 301 -0.29 -5.58 21.03
N MET A 302 0.65 -6.53 21.13
CA MET A 302 0.35 -7.97 21.06
C MET A 302 -0.50 -8.47 22.24
N LYS A 303 -0.58 -7.73 23.32
CA LYS A 303 -1.46 -8.07 24.48
C LYS A 303 -2.95 -7.89 24.18
N TYR A 304 -3.29 -7.14 23.14
CA TYR A 304 -4.66 -6.87 22.75
C TYR A 304 -5.11 -7.81 21.61
N PRO A 305 -5.97 -8.83 21.89
CA PRO A 305 -6.39 -9.79 20.86
C PRO A 305 -7.03 -9.12 19.64
N GLN A 306 -7.78 -8.03 19.86
CA GLN A 306 -8.44 -7.29 18.78
C GLN A 306 -7.43 -6.69 17.79
N LEU A 307 -6.28 -6.20 18.28
CA LEU A 307 -5.23 -5.67 17.43
C LEU A 307 -4.53 -6.77 16.63
N VAL A 308 -4.27 -7.92 17.28
CA VAL A 308 -3.64 -9.07 16.61
C VAL A 308 -4.56 -9.66 15.53
N LEU A 309 -5.85 -9.80 15.82
CA LEU A 309 -6.84 -10.23 14.83
C LEU A 309 -6.97 -9.19 13.70
N GLY A 310 -6.92 -7.91 14.03
CA GLY A 310 -6.89 -6.83 13.04
C GLY A 310 -5.64 -6.89 12.13
N MET A 311 -4.46 -7.18 12.68
CA MET A 311 -3.24 -7.39 11.89
C MET A 311 -3.36 -8.60 10.97
N LEU A 312 -3.89 -9.73 11.45
CA LEU A 312 -4.14 -10.91 10.63
C LEU A 312 -5.17 -10.63 9.52
N ALA A 313 -6.26 -9.96 9.86
CA ALA A 313 -7.29 -9.60 8.89
C ALA A 313 -6.72 -8.67 7.79
N LEU A 314 -5.91 -7.68 8.18
CA LEU A 314 -5.26 -6.77 7.25
C LEU A 314 -4.23 -7.50 6.38
N PHE A 315 -3.46 -8.41 6.96
CA PHE A 315 -2.49 -9.24 6.22
C PHE A 315 -3.17 -10.07 5.13
N VAL A 316 -4.26 -10.77 5.47
CA VAL A 316 -5.02 -11.59 4.52
C VAL A 316 -5.71 -10.71 3.47
N TYR A 317 -6.33 -9.61 3.90
CA TYR A 317 -7.04 -8.69 3.00
C TYR A 317 -6.08 -8.05 1.99
N VAL A 318 -5.01 -7.41 2.45
CA VAL A 318 -4.05 -6.74 1.56
C VAL A 318 -3.30 -7.76 0.71
N GLY A 319 -2.97 -8.93 1.28
CA GLY A 319 -2.35 -10.03 0.55
C GLY A 319 -3.21 -10.49 -0.62
N ALA A 320 -4.50 -10.72 -0.40
CA ALA A 320 -5.45 -11.09 -1.46
C ALA A 320 -5.63 -9.94 -2.48
N GLU A 321 -5.80 -8.70 -2.00
CA GLU A 321 -5.96 -7.51 -2.84
C GLU A 321 -4.82 -7.35 -3.83
N VAL A 322 -3.58 -7.39 -3.33
CA VAL A 322 -2.38 -7.20 -4.16
C VAL A 322 -2.13 -8.42 -5.06
N SER A 323 -2.30 -9.64 -4.54
CA SER A 323 -2.09 -10.86 -5.31
C SER A 323 -3.03 -10.96 -6.51
N ILE A 324 -4.32 -10.65 -6.32
CA ILE A 324 -5.30 -10.64 -7.42
C ILE A 324 -4.94 -9.50 -8.39
N GLY A 325 -4.72 -8.29 -7.90
CA GLY A 325 -4.42 -7.13 -8.74
C GLY A 325 -3.17 -7.31 -9.60
N SER A 326 -2.15 -7.96 -9.08
CA SER A 326 -0.88 -8.19 -9.78
C SER A 326 -0.95 -9.32 -10.80
N ASN A 327 -1.77 -10.36 -10.54
CA ASN A 327 -1.80 -11.57 -11.36
C ASN A 327 -3.02 -11.66 -12.29
N LEU A 328 -4.04 -10.81 -12.11
CA LEU A 328 -5.27 -10.85 -12.89
C LEU A 328 -5.01 -10.79 -14.40
N GLY A 329 -4.07 -9.96 -14.84
CA GLY A 329 -3.72 -9.83 -16.24
C GLY A 329 -3.16 -11.13 -16.84
N GLU A 330 -2.28 -11.80 -16.13
CA GLU A 330 -1.69 -13.07 -16.59
C GLU A 330 -2.70 -14.20 -16.52
N LEU A 331 -3.57 -14.22 -15.52
CA LEU A 331 -4.64 -15.20 -15.39
C LEU A 331 -5.60 -15.13 -16.59
N LEU A 332 -6.02 -13.95 -16.99
CA LEU A 332 -6.95 -13.74 -18.09
C LEU A 332 -6.38 -14.14 -19.48
N LYS A 333 -5.07 -14.22 -19.62
CA LYS A 333 -4.40 -14.72 -20.86
C LYS A 333 -4.49 -16.23 -21.00
N GLN A 334 -4.69 -16.96 -19.92
CA GLN A 334 -4.71 -18.42 -19.94
C GLN A 334 -5.96 -18.93 -20.67
N ALA A 335 -5.84 -20.10 -21.31
CA ALA A 335 -6.92 -20.72 -22.09
C ALA A 335 -8.19 -20.96 -21.26
N ASP A 336 -8.01 -21.41 -20.02
CA ASP A 336 -9.09 -21.70 -19.08
C ASP A 336 -9.87 -20.46 -18.61
N PHE A 337 -9.29 -19.27 -18.77
CA PHE A 337 -9.86 -17.99 -18.33
C PHE A 337 -10.21 -17.04 -19.49
N GLY A 338 -10.33 -17.58 -20.69
CA GLY A 338 -10.89 -16.87 -21.84
C GLY A 338 -9.87 -16.40 -22.89
N SER A 339 -8.58 -16.70 -22.74
CA SER A 339 -7.50 -16.35 -23.71
C SER A 339 -7.54 -14.87 -24.11
N ILE A 340 -7.77 -13.95 -23.15
CA ILE A 340 -7.95 -12.52 -23.43
C ILE A 340 -6.62 -11.93 -23.88
N PRO A 341 -6.56 -11.32 -25.08
CA PRO A 341 -5.34 -10.68 -25.56
C PRO A 341 -4.89 -9.55 -24.63
N SER A 342 -3.57 -9.36 -24.47
CA SER A 342 -2.99 -8.33 -23.60
C SER A 342 -3.58 -6.93 -23.84
N SER A 343 -3.92 -6.59 -25.08
CA SER A 343 -4.55 -5.34 -25.48
C SER A 343 -5.96 -5.12 -24.88
N LYS A 344 -6.63 -6.17 -24.44
CA LYS A 344 -8.00 -6.12 -23.89
C LYS A 344 -8.05 -6.32 -22.37
N ILE A 345 -6.93 -6.50 -21.69
CA ILE A 345 -6.86 -6.79 -20.24
C ILE A 345 -7.10 -5.56 -19.38
N ALA A 346 -6.63 -4.38 -19.82
CA ALA A 346 -6.69 -3.16 -19.03
C ALA A 346 -8.08 -2.80 -18.45
N PRO A 347 -9.19 -2.96 -19.19
CA PRO A 347 -10.54 -2.72 -18.65
C PRO A 347 -10.88 -3.62 -17.44
N TYR A 348 -10.46 -4.88 -17.44
CA TYR A 348 -10.75 -5.82 -16.34
C TYR A 348 -9.98 -5.41 -15.07
N ILE A 349 -8.71 -5.01 -15.22
CA ILE A 349 -7.92 -4.48 -14.10
C ILE A 349 -8.55 -3.19 -13.55
N SER A 350 -9.00 -2.30 -14.44
CA SER A 350 -9.69 -1.06 -14.04
C SER A 350 -11.02 -1.33 -13.33
N MET A 351 -11.78 -2.34 -13.77
CA MET A 351 -13.02 -2.78 -13.08
C MET A 351 -12.72 -3.33 -11.69
N TYR A 352 -11.65 -4.12 -11.53
CA TYR A 352 -11.24 -4.64 -10.24
C TYR A 352 -10.94 -3.50 -9.24
N TRP A 353 -10.04 -2.58 -9.59
CA TRP A 353 -9.70 -1.45 -8.73
C TRP A 353 -10.85 -0.45 -8.56
N GLY A 354 -11.64 -0.23 -9.61
CA GLY A 354 -12.82 0.65 -9.56
C GLY A 354 -13.92 0.12 -8.65
N SER A 355 -14.18 -1.20 -8.64
CA SER A 355 -15.16 -1.81 -7.75
C SER A 355 -14.74 -1.69 -6.28
N MET A 356 -13.46 -1.83 -5.99
CA MET A 356 -12.92 -1.61 -4.64
C MET A 356 -13.05 -0.16 -4.19
N MET A 357 -12.83 0.80 -5.09
CA MET A 357 -13.05 2.21 -4.83
C MET A 357 -14.51 2.49 -4.43
N ILE A 358 -15.45 1.96 -5.20
CA ILE A 358 -16.89 2.11 -4.92
C ILE A 358 -17.25 1.50 -3.56
N GLY A 359 -16.76 0.30 -3.26
CA GLY A 359 -16.98 -0.36 -1.97
C GLY A 359 -16.45 0.47 -0.79
N ARG A 360 -15.26 1.04 -0.91
CA ARG A 360 -14.68 1.91 0.12
C ARG A 360 -15.45 3.21 0.29
N TRP A 361 -15.94 3.82 -0.79
CA TRP A 361 -16.77 5.02 -0.71
C TRP A 361 -18.13 4.73 -0.07
N ALA A 362 -18.75 3.59 -0.39
CA ALA A 362 -19.97 3.17 0.29
C ALA A 362 -19.75 3.01 1.80
N GLY A 363 -18.62 2.42 2.22
CA GLY A 363 -18.23 2.33 3.63
C GLY A 363 -17.87 3.66 4.29
N ALA A 364 -17.58 4.69 3.49
CA ALA A 364 -17.24 6.02 3.99
C ALA A 364 -18.46 6.92 4.28
N ILE A 365 -19.65 6.53 3.90
CA ILE A 365 -20.88 7.37 3.99
C ILE A 365 -21.08 7.93 5.39
N SER A 366 -20.82 7.14 6.43
CA SER A 366 -20.98 7.57 7.83
C SER A 366 -19.92 8.59 8.31
N ALA A 367 -18.85 8.84 7.51
CA ALA A 367 -17.90 9.91 7.80
C ALA A 367 -18.49 11.30 7.56
N PHE A 368 -19.54 11.37 6.76
CA PHE A 368 -20.25 12.61 6.46
C PHE A 368 -21.40 12.80 7.45
N GLU A 369 -21.34 13.86 8.25
CA GLU A 369 -22.43 14.24 9.14
C GLU A 369 -23.53 14.93 8.36
N PHE A 370 -24.63 14.21 8.07
CA PHE A 370 -25.81 14.81 7.47
C PHE A 370 -26.70 15.49 8.53
N LYS A 371 -26.97 16.76 8.35
CA LYS A 371 -27.82 17.54 9.28
C LYS A 371 -29.31 17.17 9.21
N SER A 372 -29.75 16.43 8.18
CA SER A 372 -31.16 16.04 8.00
C SER A 372 -31.43 14.63 8.50
N ASN A 373 -32.49 14.45 9.28
CA ASN A 373 -32.95 13.14 9.77
C ASN A 373 -33.31 12.16 8.62
N THR A 374 -33.80 12.67 7.50
CA THR A 374 -34.12 11.87 6.30
C THR A 374 -32.84 11.24 5.73
N LYS A 375 -31.70 11.95 5.76
CA LYS A 375 -30.41 11.43 5.30
C LYS A 375 -29.78 10.46 6.32
N LYS A 376 -30.06 10.61 7.62
CA LYS A 376 -29.67 9.64 8.65
C LYS A 376 -30.33 8.27 8.46
N ASN A 377 -31.62 8.26 8.10
CA ASN A 377 -32.33 7.01 7.87
C ASN A 377 -31.84 6.27 6.61
N ALA A 378 -31.47 6.98 5.55
CA ALA A 378 -30.86 6.37 4.37
C ALA A 378 -29.49 5.69 4.70
N ASN A 379 -28.71 6.28 5.61
CA ASN A 379 -27.44 5.68 6.08
C ASN A 379 -27.63 4.41 6.93
N CYS A 380 -28.74 4.30 7.68
CA CYS A 380 -29.01 3.10 8.48
C CYS A 380 -29.37 1.86 7.63
N HIS A 381 -29.88 2.05 6.41
CA HIS A 381 -30.28 0.93 5.55
C HIS A 381 -29.19 0.43 4.61
N CYS A 382 -28.08 1.15 4.46
CA CYS A 382 -26.92 0.72 3.69
C CYS A 382 -25.77 0.09 4.53
N SER A 383 -26.06 -0.39 5.73
CA SER A 383 -25.12 -1.22 6.48
C SER A 383 -25.00 -2.58 5.79
N PHE A 384 -23.79 -3.02 5.51
CA PHE A 384 -23.42 -4.24 4.78
C PHE A 384 -24.04 -5.56 5.33
N SER A 385 -24.63 -5.50 6.52
CA SER A 385 -25.34 -6.63 7.13
C SER A 385 -26.74 -6.87 6.54
N SER A 386 -27.27 -5.98 5.69
CA SER A 386 -28.63 -6.09 5.15
C SER A 386 -28.71 -6.39 3.64
N LEU A 387 -27.59 -6.71 2.99
CA LEU A 387 -27.56 -7.12 1.58
C LEU A 387 -28.31 -8.45 1.30
N TRP A 388 -28.72 -9.18 2.34
CA TRP A 388 -29.51 -10.43 2.21
C TRP A 388 -31.01 -10.26 2.57
N ASN A 389 -31.45 -9.10 2.98
CA ASN A 389 -32.85 -8.83 3.30
C ASN A 389 -33.31 -7.47 2.71
N CYS A 390 -33.32 -7.35 1.41
CA CYS A 390 -34.02 -6.26 0.71
C CYS A 390 -35.54 -6.55 0.69
N ASN A 391 -36.22 -6.29 1.80
CA ASN A 391 -37.68 -6.09 1.84
C ASN A 391 -37.94 -4.63 2.26
N CYS A 392 -37.69 -3.70 1.38
CA CYS A 392 -38.12 -2.32 1.53
C CYS A 392 -38.65 -1.78 0.20
N CYS A 393 -39.83 -2.29 -0.16
CA CYS A 393 -40.81 -1.57 -0.96
C CYS A 393 -42.17 -1.73 -0.30
N LYS A 394 -42.51 -0.81 0.59
CA LYS A 394 -43.86 -0.34 0.87
C LYS A 394 -43.77 1.10 1.34
#